data_798f1b2063fc4155f551fd83c64893e4
#
_entry.id   798f1b2063fc4155f551fd83c64893e4
#
_cell.length_a   1.000
_cell.length_b   1.000
_cell.length_c   1.000
_cell.angle_alpha   90.00
_cell.angle_beta   90.00
_cell.angle_gamma   90.00
#
_symmetry.space_group_name_H-M   'P 1'
#
loop_
_entity.id
_entity.type
_entity.pdbx_description
1 polymer ?
#
loop_
_entity_poly.entity_id
_entity_poly.type
_entity_poly.pdbx_seq_one_letter_code
_entity_poly.pdbx_strand_id
1 'polypeptide(L)'
;MLKSNSVYAAGGGAGSTPSRTAHVEAKKKTQAGWKKQNGKWYFYSSDGRKLTGWQTIRGKRYYLGKDGAKRTGWKKIDEKMYYFGKNGVMRTGWKRINGRKYYFGKNGVRSTGWRKIDGKKYYFGNKGVMRSGWRLIEGKWYYFGKGGALRTSQWIGNYYVNSKGEWVSQPSDVVRLNVKNILQRPELPMGCEVTSLTIALNYHGYNVAKGYLSDNYLPKGSSSSTSPDEGFLGNPRSWSSWYCYSAPIVTCANSYLESVGSDQRATDLTGTKFDNLLYLLDDGKPVVIWGTLSMGSPRTNGRWYVGGRSYPRYINLHCMVLTGYDKKKDLVYVADPLVGNVSYRLSTTRVRYAQMGSQAVVIR
;
A
#
# COMPACT_ATOMS: atom_id res chain seq x y z
N MET A 1 22.29 43.72 -50.68
CA MET A 1 22.71 44.96 -51.31
C MET A 1 23.95 45.48 -50.59
N LEU A 2 25.11 45.33 -51.21
CA LEU A 2 26.00 46.40 -51.59
C LEU A 2 26.73 47.11 -50.43
N LYS A 3 27.96 47.20 -50.29
CA LYS A 3 29.25 47.19 -50.98
C LYS A 3 30.26 47.82 -50.04
N SER A 4 31.37 47.19 -49.75
CA SER A 4 32.71 47.51 -50.24
C SER A 4 33.08 48.99 -50.20
N ASN A 5 34.19 49.32 -49.53
CA ASN A 5 35.41 49.68 -50.24
C ASN A 5 36.59 50.01 -49.34
N SER A 6 37.71 49.51 -49.73
CA SER A 6 39.07 49.81 -49.35
C SER A 6 39.51 51.21 -49.77
N VAL A 7 40.62 51.72 -49.22
CA VAL A 7 41.78 52.28 -50.00
C VAL A 7 42.91 52.73 -49.03
N TYR A 8 44.08 52.21 -49.23
CA TYR A 8 45.52 52.66 -49.23
C TYR A 8 45.92 54.07 -48.69
N ALA A 9 47.01 54.23 -47.97
CA ALA A 9 48.43 54.21 -48.34
C ALA A 9 49.30 54.71 -47.15
N ALA A 10 50.31 54.07 -46.83
CA ALA A 10 51.78 54.30 -47.06
C ALA A 10 52.41 55.46 -46.31
N GLY A 11 53.53 55.18 -45.65
CA GLY A 11 54.62 56.12 -45.31
C GLY A 11 55.31 55.90 -43.99
N GLY A 12 56.29 55.21 -43.82
CA GLY A 12 57.70 55.29 -43.59
C GLY A 12 58.18 55.94 -42.26
N GLY A 13 59.02 55.18 -41.53
CA GLY A 13 59.85 55.78 -40.47
C GLY A 13 60.49 54.72 -39.56
N ALA A 14 61.74 54.42 -39.80
CA ALA A 14 62.52 53.49 -38.97
C ALA A 14 62.86 54.10 -37.59
N GLY A 15 62.72 53.29 -36.54
CA GLY A 15 63.12 53.58 -35.21
C GLY A 15 63.34 52.30 -34.45
N SER A 16 64.56 51.88 -34.37
CA SER A 16 65.02 50.73 -33.55
C SER A 16 64.93 51.02 -32.08
N THR A 17 64.19 50.17 -31.34
CA THR A 17 64.31 50.03 -29.88
C THR A 17 64.13 48.57 -29.43
N PRO A 18 64.75 48.09 -28.37
CA PRO A 18 65.09 46.71 -28.15
C PRO A 18 63.88 45.88 -27.70
N SER A 19 63.79 44.72 -28.29
CA SER A 19 62.89 43.63 -27.93
C SER A 19 63.01 43.25 -26.46
N ARG A 20 62.03 43.61 -25.67
CA ARG A 20 61.78 42.99 -24.36
C ARG A 20 60.98 41.69 -24.63
N THR A 21 61.71 40.59 -24.75
CA THR A 21 61.14 39.26 -24.71
C THR A 21 60.45 39.07 -23.36
N ALA A 22 59.13 39.31 -23.30
CA ALA A 22 58.31 38.88 -22.20
C ALA A 22 58.26 37.34 -22.22
N HIS A 23 59.04 36.70 -21.34
CA HIS A 23 58.82 35.30 -21.02
C HIS A 23 57.40 35.15 -20.43
N VAL A 24 56.44 34.82 -21.28
CA VAL A 24 55.17 34.26 -20.84
C VAL A 24 55.50 32.87 -20.33
N GLU A 25 55.75 32.77 -19.02
CA GLU A 25 55.76 31.45 -18.36
C GLU A 25 54.45 30.75 -18.71
N ALA A 26 54.50 29.74 -19.56
CA ALA A 26 53.42 28.83 -19.84
C ALA A 26 53.04 28.15 -18.49
N LYS A 27 52.01 28.66 -17.81
CA LYS A 27 51.43 28.00 -16.63
C LYS A 27 51.22 26.54 -16.99
N LYS A 28 52.05 25.67 -16.43
CA LYS A 28 51.93 24.21 -16.52
C LYS A 28 50.48 23.85 -16.30
N LYS A 29 49.72 23.41 -17.32
CA LYS A 29 48.37 22.92 -17.22
C LYS A 29 48.37 21.77 -16.21
N THR A 30 48.02 22.06 -14.99
CA THR A 30 47.90 21.04 -13.94
C THR A 30 46.73 20.13 -14.32
N GLN A 31 47.02 18.84 -14.47
CA GLN A 31 46.05 17.86 -14.89
C GLN A 31 44.88 17.83 -13.89
N ALA A 32 43.66 18.21 -14.35
CA ALA A 32 42.44 18.17 -13.58
C ALA A 32 42.15 16.73 -13.04
N GLY A 33 41.63 16.62 -11.84
CA GLY A 33 41.24 15.31 -11.36
C GLY A 33 41.54 15.04 -9.90
N TRP A 34 41.36 13.79 -9.51
CA TRP A 34 41.63 13.32 -8.17
C TRP A 34 43.10 13.15 -7.91
N LYS A 35 43.59 13.74 -6.81
CA LYS A 35 44.97 13.55 -6.30
C LYS A 35 44.94 13.17 -4.86
N LYS A 36 45.80 12.20 -4.45
CA LYS A 36 46.00 11.78 -3.07
C LYS A 36 47.24 12.49 -2.50
N GLN A 37 47.07 13.18 -1.38
CA GLN A 37 48.15 13.89 -0.70
C GLN A 37 47.98 13.66 0.80
N ASN A 38 49.05 13.26 1.51
CA ASN A 38 49.06 12.98 2.94
C ASN A 38 47.84 12.11 3.39
N GLY A 39 47.60 11.01 2.64
CA GLY A 39 46.51 10.08 2.92
C GLY A 39 45.11 10.53 2.55
N LYS A 40 44.89 11.80 2.17
CA LYS A 40 43.60 12.40 1.83
C LYS A 40 43.44 12.58 0.32
N TRP A 41 42.21 12.50 -0.17
CA TRP A 41 41.86 12.72 -1.58
C TRP A 41 41.32 14.14 -1.78
N TYR A 42 41.83 14.81 -2.82
CA TYR A 42 41.46 16.15 -3.25
C TYR A 42 41.07 16.12 -4.72
N PHE A 43 40.21 17.04 -5.13
CA PHE A 43 39.89 17.21 -6.56
C PHE A 43 40.32 18.59 -7.03
N TYR A 44 41.04 18.62 -8.14
CA TYR A 44 41.57 19.83 -8.78
C TYR A 44 40.83 20.11 -10.07
N SER A 45 40.48 21.37 -10.31
CA SER A 45 39.97 21.89 -11.59
C SER A 45 41.05 21.94 -12.67
N SER A 46 40.64 22.20 -13.90
CA SER A 46 41.56 22.29 -15.06
C SER A 46 42.59 23.42 -14.96
N ASP A 47 42.27 24.47 -14.20
CA ASP A 47 43.16 25.58 -13.88
C ASP A 47 44.03 25.36 -12.63
N GLY A 48 43.99 24.12 -12.07
CA GLY A 48 44.84 23.71 -10.96
C GLY A 48 44.34 24.11 -9.58
N ARG A 49 43.14 24.69 -9.45
CA ARG A 49 42.58 25.07 -8.14
C ARG A 49 42.02 23.85 -7.42
N LYS A 50 42.28 23.76 -6.13
CA LYS A 50 41.70 22.77 -5.23
C LYS A 50 40.23 23.11 -4.98
N LEU A 51 39.31 22.19 -5.32
CA LEU A 51 37.86 22.39 -5.10
C LEU A 51 37.45 22.12 -3.69
N THR A 52 36.38 22.80 -3.22
CA THR A 52 35.75 22.65 -1.91
C THR A 52 34.23 22.56 -2.05
N GLY A 53 33.53 22.21 -0.95
CA GLY A 53 32.07 22.15 -0.94
C GLY A 53 31.49 20.99 -1.75
N TRP A 54 30.27 21.15 -2.20
CA TRP A 54 29.56 20.18 -3.02
C TRP A 54 30.10 20.13 -4.44
N GLN A 55 30.45 18.94 -4.92
CA GLN A 55 30.93 18.71 -6.28
C GLN A 55 30.19 17.55 -6.95
N THR A 56 29.84 17.71 -8.22
CA THR A 56 29.34 16.62 -9.08
C THR A 56 30.44 16.26 -10.08
N ILE A 57 31.00 15.07 -9.93
CA ILE A 57 32.14 14.61 -10.73
C ILE A 57 31.72 13.31 -11.43
N ARG A 58 31.66 13.32 -12.77
CA ARG A 58 31.22 12.18 -13.59
C ARG A 58 29.87 11.61 -13.08
N GLY A 59 28.87 12.48 -12.88
CA GLY A 59 27.52 12.12 -12.44
C GLY A 59 27.39 11.67 -10.97
N LYS A 60 28.49 11.63 -10.21
CA LYS A 60 28.49 11.26 -8.80
C LYS A 60 28.71 12.48 -7.92
N ARG A 61 27.95 12.56 -6.81
CA ARG A 61 28.00 13.71 -5.91
C ARG A 61 28.96 13.44 -4.74
N TYR A 62 29.83 14.41 -4.45
CA TYR A 62 30.85 14.40 -3.41
C TYR A 62 30.75 15.66 -2.56
N TYR A 63 31.32 15.62 -1.36
CA TYR A 63 31.54 16.81 -0.56
C TYR A 63 33.03 16.91 -0.19
N LEU A 64 33.64 18.02 -0.54
CA LEU A 64 35.01 18.37 -0.22
C LEU A 64 34.95 19.39 0.92
N GLY A 65 35.65 19.13 2.03
CA GLY A 65 35.64 20.02 3.17
C GLY A 65 36.23 21.40 2.85
N LYS A 66 36.20 22.33 3.81
CA LYS A 66 36.86 23.63 3.69
C LYS A 66 38.37 23.49 3.39
N ASP A 67 38.98 22.40 3.86
CA ASP A 67 40.37 22.00 3.56
C ASP A 67 40.55 21.37 2.16
N GLY A 68 39.46 21.20 1.38
CA GLY A 68 39.42 20.53 0.10
C GLY A 68 39.41 19.01 0.16
N ALA A 69 39.55 18.40 1.35
CA ALA A 69 39.63 16.95 1.48
C ALA A 69 38.24 16.30 1.27
N LYS A 70 38.25 15.21 0.48
CA LYS A 70 37.06 14.39 0.20
C LYS A 70 36.51 13.79 1.50
N ARG A 71 35.22 14.01 1.76
CA ARG A 71 34.53 13.48 2.93
C ARG A 71 34.00 12.06 2.68
N THR A 72 34.05 11.25 3.74
CA THR A 72 33.51 9.88 3.79
C THR A 72 32.75 9.69 5.09
N GLY A 73 31.91 8.63 5.17
CA GLY A 73 31.11 8.33 6.35
C GLY A 73 30.00 9.36 6.60
N TRP A 74 29.55 9.46 7.83
CA TRP A 74 28.53 10.40 8.28
C TRP A 74 29.07 11.83 8.32
N LYS A 75 28.30 12.76 7.74
CA LYS A 75 28.61 14.21 7.78
C LYS A 75 27.36 15.03 7.97
N LYS A 76 27.43 16.00 8.88
CA LYS A 76 26.44 17.07 9.04
C LYS A 76 26.90 18.26 8.19
N ILE A 77 26.07 18.67 7.25
CA ILE A 77 26.32 19.78 6.31
C ILE A 77 25.04 20.60 6.27
N ASP A 78 25.12 21.89 6.58
CA ASP A 78 23.97 22.82 6.61
C ASP A 78 22.78 22.20 7.38
N GLU A 79 23.03 21.80 8.63
CA GLU A 79 22.11 21.16 9.59
C GLU A 79 21.52 19.81 9.11
N LYS A 80 21.85 19.32 7.92
CA LYS A 80 21.37 18.07 7.33
C LYS A 80 22.40 16.96 7.43
N MET A 81 21.95 15.73 7.68
CA MET A 81 22.83 14.57 7.77
C MET A 81 22.91 13.84 6.44
N TYR A 82 24.14 13.56 6.02
CA TYR A 82 24.48 12.82 4.81
C TYR A 82 25.38 11.63 5.15
N TYR A 83 25.43 10.68 4.25
CA TYR A 83 26.39 9.57 4.33
C TYR A 83 27.12 9.42 2.99
N PHE A 84 28.45 9.39 3.07
CA PHE A 84 29.34 9.17 1.93
C PHE A 84 30.00 7.81 2.06
N GLY A 85 29.97 7.00 1.01
CA GLY A 85 30.62 5.71 1.00
C GLY A 85 32.15 5.82 1.19
N LYS A 86 32.84 4.69 1.35
CA LYS A 86 34.31 4.64 1.42
C LYS A 86 34.98 5.35 0.23
N ASN A 87 34.36 5.31 -0.95
CA ASN A 87 34.81 6.02 -2.15
C ASN A 87 34.45 7.52 -2.16
N GLY A 88 33.78 8.05 -1.13
CA GLY A 88 33.36 9.45 -1.02
C GLY A 88 32.07 9.79 -1.76
N VAL A 89 31.43 8.85 -2.45
CA VAL A 89 30.16 9.12 -3.17
C VAL A 89 29.01 9.25 -2.18
N MET A 90 28.24 10.33 -2.29
CA MET A 90 27.02 10.56 -1.52
C MET A 90 26.04 9.40 -1.73
N ARG A 91 25.44 8.90 -0.66
CA ARG A 91 24.45 7.83 -0.71
C ARG A 91 23.05 8.38 -0.77
N THR A 92 22.20 7.72 -1.58
CA THR A 92 20.76 7.98 -1.74
C THR A 92 19.99 6.67 -1.62
N GLY A 93 18.68 6.76 -1.41
CA GLY A 93 17.81 5.59 -1.26
C GLY A 93 18.10 4.77 0.00
N TRP A 94 17.68 3.52 -0.02
CA TRP A 94 17.86 2.59 1.10
C TRP A 94 19.34 2.19 1.28
N LYS A 95 19.83 2.26 2.52
CA LYS A 95 21.19 1.81 2.88
C LYS A 95 21.20 1.12 4.25
N ARG A 96 21.96 0.02 4.33
CA ARG A 96 22.30 -0.61 5.61
C ARG A 96 23.71 -0.14 6.00
N ILE A 97 23.83 0.47 7.18
CA ILE A 97 25.08 1.01 7.70
C ILE A 97 25.22 0.49 9.14
N ASN A 98 26.29 -0.23 9.43
CA ASN A 98 26.53 -0.88 10.71
C ASN A 98 25.29 -1.65 11.23
N GLY A 99 24.73 -2.53 10.40
CA GLY A 99 23.56 -3.36 10.71
C GLY A 99 22.21 -2.64 10.72
N ARG A 100 22.16 -1.32 10.72
CA ARG A 100 20.94 -0.49 10.81
C ARG A 100 20.50 -0.01 9.44
N LYS A 101 19.19 0.04 9.20
CA LYS A 101 18.60 0.46 7.90
C LYS A 101 18.23 1.94 7.95
N TYR A 102 18.63 2.67 6.91
CA TYR A 102 18.41 4.11 6.71
C TYR A 102 17.85 4.36 5.34
N TYR A 103 17.20 5.50 5.17
CA TYR A 103 16.78 6.01 3.87
C TYR A 103 17.31 7.43 3.66
N PHE A 104 17.88 7.67 2.49
CA PHE A 104 18.37 8.98 2.07
C PHE A 104 17.54 9.44 0.89
N GLY A 105 16.99 10.64 0.93
CA GLY A 105 16.27 11.23 -0.19
C GLY A 105 17.12 11.31 -1.47
N LYS A 106 16.50 11.65 -2.58
CA LYS A 106 17.22 11.88 -3.86
C LYS A 106 18.33 12.93 -3.72
N ASN A 107 18.15 13.89 -2.83
CA ASN A 107 19.16 14.92 -2.47
C ASN A 107 20.24 14.42 -1.51
N GLY A 108 20.20 13.17 -1.05
CA GLY A 108 21.14 12.55 -0.12
C GLY A 108 20.88 12.85 1.35
N VAL A 109 19.84 13.61 1.71
CA VAL A 109 19.50 13.90 3.11
C VAL A 109 18.94 12.68 3.80
N ARG A 110 19.46 12.36 5.00
CA ARG A 110 18.98 11.27 5.84
C ARG A 110 17.53 11.53 6.29
N SER A 111 16.66 10.56 6.10
CA SER A 111 15.27 10.62 6.56
C SER A 111 15.14 10.44 8.08
N THR A 112 14.22 11.20 8.67
CA THR A 112 13.73 11.07 10.05
C THR A 112 12.21 11.21 10.05
N GLY A 113 11.52 10.74 11.10
CA GLY A 113 10.08 10.80 11.22
C GLY A 113 9.36 9.94 10.16
N TRP A 114 8.11 10.28 9.90
CA TRP A 114 7.28 9.60 8.90
C TRP A 114 7.76 9.84 7.47
N ARG A 115 7.79 8.78 6.64
CA ARG A 115 8.10 8.86 5.20
C ARG A 115 7.25 7.87 4.41
N LYS A 116 6.73 8.32 3.27
CA LYS A 116 6.14 7.45 2.25
C LYS A 116 7.21 7.16 1.20
N ILE A 117 7.50 5.88 0.97
CA ILE A 117 8.54 5.40 0.04
C ILE A 117 7.93 4.24 -0.73
N ASP A 118 7.87 4.34 -2.05
CA ASP A 118 7.31 3.32 -2.94
C ASP A 118 5.91 2.85 -2.47
N GLY A 119 5.00 3.83 -2.23
CA GLY A 119 3.63 3.62 -1.79
C GLY A 119 3.47 3.23 -0.31
N LYS A 120 4.51 2.78 0.39
CA LYS A 120 4.45 2.30 1.78
C LYS A 120 4.90 3.37 2.78
N LYS A 121 4.26 3.42 3.96
CA LYS A 121 4.66 4.33 5.05
C LYS A 121 5.70 3.67 5.94
N TYR A 122 6.71 4.44 6.34
CA TYR A 122 7.80 4.06 7.25
C TYR A 122 7.98 5.13 8.32
N TYR A 123 8.61 4.75 9.43
CA TYR A 123 9.03 5.70 10.46
C TYR A 123 10.51 5.53 10.76
N PHE A 124 11.21 6.66 10.81
CA PHE A 124 12.64 6.74 11.15
C PHE A 124 12.79 7.53 12.43
N GLY A 125 13.44 6.95 13.43
CA GLY A 125 13.73 7.68 14.68
C GLY A 125 14.64 8.90 14.44
N ASN A 126 14.87 9.71 15.49
CA ASN A 126 15.68 10.95 15.42
C ASN A 126 17.10 10.73 14.87
N LYS A 127 17.69 9.55 15.11
CA LYS A 127 18.97 9.14 14.53
C LYS A 127 18.84 8.58 13.10
N GLY A 128 17.65 8.65 12.48
CA GLY A 128 17.36 8.18 11.11
C GLY A 128 17.29 6.66 10.95
N VAL A 129 17.30 5.89 12.02
CA VAL A 129 17.18 4.42 11.95
C VAL A 129 15.73 4.05 11.70
N MET A 130 15.48 3.24 10.67
CA MET A 130 14.17 2.68 10.38
C MET A 130 13.63 1.88 11.57
N ARG A 131 12.36 2.07 11.89
CA ARG A 131 11.68 1.36 12.97
C ARG A 131 10.95 0.12 12.44
N SER A 132 10.86 -0.90 13.30
CA SER A 132 10.06 -2.12 13.10
C SER A 132 9.44 -2.55 14.44
N GLY A 133 8.41 -3.41 14.39
CA GLY A 133 7.63 -3.80 15.57
C GLY A 133 6.75 -2.67 16.09
N TRP A 134 6.25 -2.82 17.30
CA TRP A 134 5.40 -1.83 17.97
C TRP A 134 6.18 -0.56 18.32
N ARG A 135 5.57 0.60 18.06
CA ARG A 135 6.15 1.92 18.38
C ARG A 135 5.08 2.88 18.85
N LEU A 136 5.33 3.53 19.98
CA LEU A 136 4.55 4.68 20.44
C LEU A 136 5.09 5.94 19.74
N ILE A 137 4.24 6.64 19.01
CA ILE A 137 4.57 7.85 18.26
C ILE A 137 3.44 8.84 18.51
N GLU A 138 3.75 10.00 19.07
CA GLU A 138 2.76 11.07 19.36
C GLU A 138 1.52 10.55 20.12
N GLY A 139 1.74 9.72 21.14
CA GLY A 139 0.69 9.17 22.00
C GLY A 139 -0.12 8.00 21.39
N LYS A 140 0.19 7.56 20.17
CA LYS A 140 -0.49 6.45 19.49
C LYS A 140 0.45 5.31 19.20
N TRP A 141 -0.04 4.06 19.35
CA TRP A 141 0.71 2.86 19.01
C TRP A 141 0.55 2.48 17.55
N TYR A 142 1.67 2.17 16.91
CA TYR A 142 1.76 1.71 15.51
C TYR A 142 2.57 0.43 15.42
N TYR A 143 2.26 -0.42 14.46
CA TYR A 143 3.06 -1.60 14.18
C TYR A 143 3.70 -1.56 12.81
N PHE A 144 5.03 -1.74 12.78
CA PHE A 144 5.82 -1.82 11.56
C PHE A 144 6.31 -3.25 11.37
N GLY A 145 6.05 -3.86 10.22
CA GLY A 145 6.52 -5.21 9.91
C GLY A 145 8.06 -5.30 9.93
N LYS A 146 8.60 -6.51 9.81
CA LYS A 146 10.06 -6.77 9.75
C LYS A 146 10.78 -5.92 8.69
N GLY A 147 10.12 -5.62 7.55
CA GLY A 147 10.63 -4.72 6.50
C GLY A 147 10.55 -3.24 6.84
N GLY A 148 9.94 -2.84 7.96
CA GLY A 148 9.73 -1.48 8.42
C GLY A 148 8.51 -0.78 7.85
N ALA A 149 7.72 -1.42 6.98
CA ALA A 149 6.48 -0.84 6.48
C ALA A 149 5.38 -0.87 7.55
N LEU A 150 4.63 0.22 7.66
CA LEU A 150 3.46 0.34 8.53
C LEU A 150 2.43 -0.74 8.14
N ARG A 151 1.85 -1.39 9.13
CA ARG A 151 0.72 -2.28 8.97
C ARG A 151 -0.57 -1.53 9.24
N THR A 152 -1.60 -1.80 8.43
CA THR A 152 -2.90 -1.12 8.50
C THR A 152 -4.02 -2.14 8.33
N SER A 153 -5.20 -1.88 8.92
CA SER A 153 -6.43 -2.65 8.74
C SER A 153 -6.26 -4.15 8.95
N GLN A 154 -5.52 -4.54 10.00
CA GLN A 154 -5.26 -5.96 10.29
C GLN A 154 -4.98 -6.23 11.76
N TRP A 155 -5.09 -7.50 12.12
CA TRP A 155 -4.70 -8.02 13.42
C TRP A 155 -3.21 -8.30 13.48
N ILE A 156 -2.57 -7.92 14.58
CA ILE A 156 -1.19 -8.22 14.95
C ILE A 156 -1.24 -8.99 16.26
N GLY A 157 -1.35 -10.30 16.18
CA GLY A 157 -1.74 -11.12 17.33
C GLY A 157 -3.16 -10.72 17.79
N ASN A 158 -3.31 -10.33 19.04
CA ASN A 158 -4.59 -9.90 19.63
C ASN A 158 -4.87 -8.38 19.49
N TYR A 159 -4.06 -7.65 18.73
CA TYR A 159 -4.14 -6.19 18.62
C TYR A 159 -4.57 -5.78 17.21
N TYR A 160 -5.67 -5.04 17.09
CA TYR A 160 -6.10 -4.50 15.80
C TYR A 160 -5.45 -3.16 15.51
N VAL A 161 -4.92 -2.99 14.28
CA VAL A 161 -4.47 -1.69 13.75
C VAL A 161 -5.42 -1.26 12.63
N ASN A 162 -5.94 -0.03 12.74
CA ASN A 162 -6.91 0.53 11.80
C ASN A 162 -6.27 0.95 10.46
N SER A 163 -7.03 1.56 9.55
CA SER A 163 -6.56 2.03 8.24
C SER A 163 -5.46 3.09 8.33
N LYS A 164 -5.39 3.82 9.45
CA LYS A 164 -4.30 4.76 9.73
C LYS A 164 -3.05 4.08 10.29
N GLY A 165 -3.15 2.78 10.65
CA GLY A 165 -2.12 1.98 11.30
C GLY A 165 -2.05 2.16 12.82
N GLU A 166 -3.02 2.86 13.42
CA GLU A 166 -3.11 3.10 14.86
C GLU A 166 -3.71 1.85 15.54
N TRP A 167 -3.15 1.44 16.67
CA TRP A 167 -3.75 0.41 17.51
C TRP A 167 -5.07 0.92 18.09
N VAL A 168 -6.10 0.08 18.02
CA VAL A 168 -7.43 0.32 18.56
C VAL A 168 -7.68 -0.71 19.67
N SER A 169 -7.93 -0.24 20.89
CA SER A 169 -8.15 -1.12 22.05
C SER A 169 -9.49 -1.82 21.99
N GLN A 170 -10.53 -1.14 21.54
CA GLN A 170 -11.88 -1.66 21.36
C GLN A 170 -12.62 -0.87 20.29
N PRO A 171 -13.59 -1.49 19.57
CA PRO A 171 -14.40 -0.78 18.59
C PRO A 171 -15.37 0.20 19.29
N SER A 172 -15.78 1.23 18.57
CA SER A 172 -16.76 2.23 19.00
C SER A 172 -18.05 1.61 19.54
N ASP A 173 -18.87 2.39 20.21
CA ASP A 173 -20.20 1.92 20.67
C ASP A 173 -21.22 1.85 19.51
N VAL A 174 -21.10 2.76 18.55
CA VAL A 174 -22.03 2.90 17.43
C VAL A 174 -21.27 3.20 16.14
N VAL A 175 -21.61 2.47 15.09
CA VAL A 175 -21.13 2.71 13.71
C VAL A 175 -22.28 2.54 12.74
N ARG A 176 -22.38 3.40 11.73
CA ARG A 176 -23.32 3.25 10.63
C ARG A 176 -22.69 3.75 9.33
N LEU A 177 -22.41 2.83 8.43
CA LEU A 177 -21.87 3.12 7.11
C LEU A 177 -23.00 3.43 6.12
N ASN A 178 -22.78 4.39 5.23
CA ASN A 178 -23.74 4.71 4.18
C ASN A 178 -23.58 3.76 3.00
N VAL A 179 -24.08 2.55 3.13
CA VAL A 179 -24.04 1.49 2.12
C VAL A 179 -25.36 1.45 1.37
N LYS A 180 -25.32 1.63 0.04
CA LYS A 180 -26.49 1.46 -0.83
C LYS A 180 -26.80 -0.03 -0.98
N ASN A 181 -28.04 -0.41 -0.71
CA ASN A 181 -28.50 -1.78 -0.93
C ASN A 181 -28.75 -2.04 -2.42
N ILE A 182 -28.60 -3.30 -2.82
CA ILE A 182 -28.95 -3.82 -4.14
C ILE A 182 -29.79 -5.08 -3.90
N LEU A 183 -31.01 -5.11 -4.46
CA LEU A 183 -31.85 -6.29 -4.40
C LEU A 183 -31.39 -7.36 -5.40
N GLN A 184 -31.35 -8.63 -4.98
CA GLN A 184 -30.95 -9.73 -5.86
C GLN A 184 -32.01 -10.05 -6.90
N ARG A 185 -33.30 -9.98 -6.52
CA ARG A 185 -34.44 -10.24 -7.39
C ARG A 185 -34.80 -9.05 -8.29
N PRO A 186 -35.39 -9.29 -9.47
CA PRO A 186 -35.72 -10.61 -10.05
C PRO A 186 -34.53 -11.31 -10.71
N GLU A 187 -33.42 -10.63 -10.99
CA GLU A 187 -32.36 -11.07 -11.87
C GLU A 187 -31.57 -12.30 -11.33
N LEU A 188 -31.29 -12.35 -10.05
CA LEU A 188 -30.53 -13.42 -9.40
C LEU A 188 -31.30 -13.97 -8.19
N PRO A 189 -32.37 -14.76 -8.40
CA PRO A 189 -33.26 -15.21 -7.33
C PRO A 189 -32.53 -16.00 -6.21
N MET A 190 -31.44 -16.69 -6.55
CA MET A 190 -30.59 -17.43 -5.59
C MET A 190 -29.21 -16.81 -5.41
N GLY A 191 -29.00 -15.55 -5.77
CA GLY A 191 -27.68 -14.90 -5.81
C GLY A 191 -27.37 -13.98 -4.63
N CYS A 192 -27.74 -14.34 -3.40
CA CYS A 192 -27.47 -13.47 -2.23
C CYS A 192 -25.97 -13.20 -2.03
N GLU A 193 -25.10 -14.18 -2.27
CA GLU A 193 -23.66 -14.06 -2.06
C GLU A 193 -23.01 -13.09 -3.07
N VAL A 194 -23.27 -13.27 -4.37
CA VAL A 194 -22.72 -12.40 -5.40
C VAL A 194 -23.33 -11.00 -5.36
N THR A 195 -24.61 -10.88 -4.94
CA THR A 195 -25.24 -9.57 -4.74
C THR A 195 -24.64 -8.85 -3.53
N SER A 196 -24.41 -9.56 -2.43
CA SER A 196 -23.71 -9.01 -1.25
C SER A 196 -22.29 -8.57 -1.59
N LEU A 197 -21.57 -9.35 -2.40
CA LEU A 197 -20.28 -8.94 -2.94
C LEU A 197 -20.39 -7.65 -3.77
N THR A 198 -21.40 -7.58 -4.65
CA THR A 198 -21.66 -6.38 -5.47
C THR A 198 -21.91 -5.14 -4.61
N ILE A 199 -22.70 -5.26 -3.54
CA ILE A 199 -22.94 -4.19 -2.58
C ILE A 199 -21.62 -3.72 -1.95
N ALA A 200 -20.78 -4.65 -1.52
CA ALA A 200 -19.49 -4.34 -0.91
C ALA A 200 -18.53 -3.67 -1.91
N LEU A 201 -18.41 -4.17 -3.13
CA LEU A 201 -17.59 -3.58 -4.18
C LEU A 201 -18.07 -2.18 -4.57
N ASN A 202 -19.38 -1.98 -4.72
CA ASN A 202 -19.94 -0.68 -5.09
C ASN A 202 -19.78 0.37 -3.97
N TYR A 203 -19.76 -0.05 -2.71
CA TYR A 203 -19.38 0.83 -1.61
C TYR A 203 -17.94 1.34 -1.75
N HIS A 204 -17.03 0.53 -2.30
CA HIS A 204 -15.66 0.90 -2.60
C HIS A 204 -15.49 1.64 -3.95
N GLY A 205 -16.60 1.95 -4.65
CA GLY A 205 -16.59 2.78 -5.86
C GLY A 205 -16.43 2.04 -7.18
N TYR A 206 -16.56 0.71 -7.22
CA TYR A 206 -16.36 -0.07 -8.46
C TYR A 206 -17.53 -0.02 -9.43
N ASN A 207 -18.72 0.31 -8.97
CA ASN A 207 -19.94 0.48 -9.81
C ASN A 207 -20.19 -0.70 -10.76
N VAL A 208 -20.11 -1.93 -10.26
CA VAL A 208 -20.29 -3.17 -11.02
C VAL A 208 -21.69 -3.73 -10.85
N ALA A 209 -22.24 -4.36 -11.89
CA ALA A 209 -23.55 -5.02 -11.85
C ALA A 209 -23.43 -6.45 -11.27
N LYS A 210 -24.42 -6.87 -10.45
CA LYS A 210 -24.44 -8.20 -9.84
C LYS A 210 -24.49 -9.35 -10.87
N GLY A 211 -25.26 -9.15 -11.97
CA GLY A 211 -25.32 -10.12 -13.08
C GLY A 211 -23.97 -10.26 -13.77
N TYR A 212 -23.25 -9.16 -13.98
CA TYR A 212 -21.94 -9.19 -14.61
C TYR A 212 -20.92 -9.98 -13.77
N LEU A 213 -20.90 -9.78 -12.45
CA LEU A 213 -20.05 -10.57 -11.54
C LEU A 213 -20.45 -12.05 -11.55
N SER A 214 -21.76 -12.32 -11.48
CA SER A 214 -22.29 -13.69 -11.52
C SER A 214 -21.87 -14.42 -12.78
N ASP A 215 -21.99 -13.78 -13.92
CA ASP A 215 -21.82 -14.47 -15.21
C ASP A 215 -20.34 -14.65 -15.59
N ASN A 216 -19.49 -13.68 -15.27
CA ASN A 216 -18.10 -13.64 -15.76
C ASN A 216 -17.05 -14.06 -14.74
N TYR A 217 -17.33 -13.96 -13.43
CA TYR A 217 -16.29 -14.14 -12.42
C TYR A 217 -16.64 -15.17 -11.33
N LEU A 218 -17.93 -15.45 -11.08
CA LEU A 218 -18.30 -16.38 -10.01
C LEU A 218 -18.01 -17.83 -10.43
N PRO A 219 -17.15 -18.57 -9.70
CA PRO A 219 -16.99 -20.01 -9.89
C PRO A 219 -18.31 -20.72 -9.63
N LYS A 220 -18.73 -21.60 -10.54
CA LYS A 220 -19.98 -22.35 -10.48
C LYS A 220 -19.73 -23.83 -10.75
N GLY A 221 -20.57 -24.69 -10.19
CA GLY A 221 -20.52 -26.11 -10.47
C GLY A 221 -21.78 -26.86 -10.03
N SER A 222 -21.82 -28.15 -10.33
CA SER A 222 -22.93 -29.03 -9.91
C SER A 222 -22.73 -29.49 -8.47
N SER A 223 -23.81 -29.58 -7.71
CA SER A 223 -23.78 -30.13 -6.34
C SER A 223 -23.36 -31.60 -6.24
N SER A 224 -23.25 -32.30 -7.37
CA SER A 224 -22.74 -33.67 -7.43
C SER A 224 -21.20 -33.75 -7.55
N SER A 225 -20.55 -32.68 -8.01
CA SER A 225 -19.10 -32.68 -8.29
C SER A 225 -18.34 -31.50 -7.66
N THR A 226 -19.04 -30.47 -7.21
CA THR A 226 -18.47 -29.24 -6.68
C THR A 226 -18.95 -29.02 -5.25
N SER A 227 -18.04 -28.70 -4.36
CA SER A 227 -18.39 -28.30 -2.99
C SER A 227 -18.74 -26.80 -2.91
N PRO A 228 -19.48 -26.36 -1.88
CA PRO A 228 -19.77 -24.94 -1.71
C PRO A 228 -18.51 -24.10 -1.39
N ASP A 229 -17.38 -24.72 -1.05
CA ASP A 229 -16.07 -24.07 -0.89
C ASP A 229 -15.36 -23.83 -2.23
N GLU A 230 -15.70 -24.57 -3.29
CA GLU A 230 -15.07 -24.47 -4.60
C GLU A 230 -15.87 -23.63 -5.59
N GLY A 231 -17.20 -23.62 -5.48
CA GLY A 231 -18.07 -22.88 -6.38
C GLY A 231 -19.50 -22.74 -5.88
N PHE A 232 -20.25 -21.87 -6.54
CA PHE A 232 -21.67 -21.73 -6.37
C PHE A 232 -22.38 -22.96 -6.95
N LEU A 233 -23.22 -23.61 -6.15
CA LEU A 233 -23.88 -24.85 -6.54
C LEU A 233 -25.11 -24.57 -7.40
N GLY A 234 -24.92 -24.59 -8.72
CA GLY A 234 -25.92 -24.27 -9.74
C GLY A 234 -25.67 -22.92 -10.41
N ASN A 235 -26.74 -22.19 -10.71
CA ASN A 235 -26.69 -20.86 -11.33
C ASN A 235 -27.51 -19.86 -10.49
N PRO A 236 -26.96 -18.74 -10.03
CA PRO A 236 -27.72 -17.73 -9.27
C PRO A 236 -28.98 -17.22 -9.95
N ARG A 237 -29.08 -17.33 -11.26
CA ARG A 237 -30.25 -16.99 -12.06
C ARG A 237 -31.39 -18.01 -11.97
N SER A 238 -31.15 -19.20 -11.42
CA SER A 238 -32.12 -20.29 -11.31
C SER A 238 -32.63 -20.46 -9.90
N TRP A 239 -33.95 -20.57 -9.72
CA TRP A 239 -34.62 -20.87 -8.46
C TRP A 239 -34.28 -22.25 -7.89
N SER A 240 -33.79 -23.20 -8.70
CA SER A 240 -33.40 -24.54 -8.31
C SER A 240 -31.96 -24.66 -7.84
N SER A 241 -31.27 -23.55 -7.71
CA SER A 241 -29.88 -23.51 -7.27
C SER A 241 -29.72 -23.42 -5.73
N TRP A 242 -28.51 -23.52 -5.25
CA TRP A 242 -28.24 -23.55 -3.83
C TRP A 242 -27.44 -22.30 -3.40
N TYR A 243 -26.16 -22.46 -3.05
CA TYR A 243 -25.32 -21.41 -2.49
C TYR A 243 -23.84 -21.73 -2.67
N CYS A 244 -22.97 -20.79 -2.30
CA CYS A 244 -21.56 -21.04 -2.05
C CYS A 244 -21.13 -20.45 -0.70
N TYR A 245 -19.95 -20.85 -0.24
CA TYR A 245 -19.31 -20.27 0.91
C TYR A 245 -18.39 -19.09 0.51
N SER A 246 -17.54 -18.63 1.46
CA SER A 246 -16.73 -17.42 1.28
C SER A 246 -15.70 -17.53 0.15
N ALA A 247 -15.05 -18.70 -0.01
CA ALA A 247 -13.92 -18.85 -0.93
C ALA A 247 -14.27 -18.56 -2.41
N PRO A 248 -15.38 -19.04 -3.00
CA PRO A 248 -15.78 -18.65 -4.35
C PRO A 248 -16.06 -17.15 -4.49
N ILE A 249 -16.58 -16.50 -3.47
CA ILE A 249 -16.85 -15.07 -3.45
C ILE A 249 -15.54 -14.27 -3.41
N VAL A 250 -14.55 -14.72 -2.66
CA VAL A 250 -13.18 -14.13 -2.66
C VAL A 250 -12.54 -14.29 -4.04
N THR A 251 -12.65 -15.47 -4.67
CA THR A 251 -12.15 -15.71 -6.03
C THR A 251 -12.83 -14.79 -7.04
N CYS A 252 -14.17 -14.71 -7.03
CA CYS A 252 -14.95 -13.82 -7.88
C CYS A 252 -14.50 -12.35 -7.74
N ALA A 253 -14.40 -11.88 -6.51
CA ALA A 253 -13.98 -10.52 -6.20
C ALA A 253 -12.57 -10.22 -6.70
N ASN A 254 -11.61 -11.10 -6.42
CA ASN A 254 -10.21 -10.86 -6.75
C ASN A 254 -9.95 -10.94 -8.26
N SER A 255 -10.61 -11.85 -8.99
CA SER A 255 -10.53 -11.89 -10.44
C SER A 255 -11.11 -10.63 -11.09
N TYR A 256 -12.23 -10.10 -10.56
CA TYR A 256 -12.77 -8.82 -11.02
C TYR A 256 -11.84 -7.66 -10.69
N LEU A 257 -11.35 -7.56 -9.44
CA LEU A 257 -10.47 -6.48 -9.01
C LEU A 257 -9.16 -6.44 -9.81
N GLU A 258 -8.63 -7.60 -10.15
CA GLU A 258 -7.45 -7.72 -11.02
C GLU A 258 -7.75 -7.25 -12.44
N SER A 259 -8.90 -7.62 -13.01
CA SER A 259 -9.30 -7.23 -14.37
C SER A 259 -9.46 -5.71 -14.56
N VAL A 260 -9.76 -4.99 -13.46
CA VAL A 260 -9.86 -3.52 -13.47
C VAL A 260 -8.59 -2.83 -12.94
N GLY A 261 -7.49 -3.56 -12.74
CA GLY A 261 -6.20 -3.01 -12.30
C GLY A 261 -6.19 -2.44 -10.87
N SER A 262 -7.06 -2.94 -9.99
CA SER A 262 -7.16 -2.47 -8.61
C SER A 262 -6.03 -2.98 -7.71
N ASP A 263 -5.57 -2.13 -6.80
CA ASP A 263 -4.68 -2.53 -5.70
C ASP A 263 -5.44 -3.16 -4.51
N GLN A 264 -6.76 -3.00 -4.45
CA GLN A 264 -7.60 -3.63 -3.42
C GLN A 264 -7.76 -5.13 -3.67
N ARG A 265 -8.00 -5.86 -2.58
CA ARG A 265 -8.26 -7.31 -2.65
C ARG A 265 -9.39 -7.69 -1.69
N ALA A 266 -10.19 -8.66 -2.08
CA ALA A 266 -11.05 -9.39 -1.18
C ALA A 266 -10.23 -10.30 -0.28
N THR A 267 -10.56 -10.32 0.99
CA THR A 267 -9.90 -11.18 1.99
C THR A 267 -10.94 -12.07 2.64
N ASP A 268 -10.68 -13.38 2.65
CA ASP A 268 -11.42 -14.33 3.44
C ASP A 268 -11.11 -14.15 4.92
N LEU A 269 -12.15 -13.96 5.72
CA LEU A 269 -12.09 -13.80 7.18
C LEU A 269 -12.78 -14.96 7.89
N THR A 270 -13.04 -16.07 7.22
CA THR A 270 -13.68 -17.25 7.77
C THR A 270 -12.98 -17.70 9.06
N GLY A 271 -13.77 -18.02 10.10
CA GLY A 271 -13.26 -18.34 11.44
C GLY A 271 -13.02 -17.13 12.34
N THR A 272 -13.14 -15.90 11.82
CA THR A 272 -13.02 -14.69 12.64
C THR A 272 -14.22 -14.57 13.59
N LYS A 273 -13.98 -14.28 14.87
CA LYS A 273 -15.04 -14.00 15.85
C LYS A 273 -15.87 -12.78 15.41
N PHE A 274 -17.18 -12.83 15.58
CA PHE A 274 -18.09 -11.74 15.17
C PHE A 274 -17.66 -10.37 15.70
N ASP A 275 -17.29 -10.31 16.98
CA ASP A 275 -16.87 -9.03 17.61
C ASP A 275 -15.61 -8.43 16.97
N ASN A 276 -14.79 -9.25 16.32
CA ASN A 276 -13.63 -8.77 15.57
C ASN A 276 -14.04 -8.14 14.23
N LEU A 277 -15.21 -8.48 13.68
CA LEU A 277 -15.73 -7.81 12.48
C LEU A 277 -16.16 -6.37 12.76
N LEU A 278 -16.52 -6.05 14.01
CA LEU A 278 -16.92 -4.70 14.41
C LEU A 278 -15.77 -3.68 14.21
N TYR A 279 -14.51 -4.11 14.41
CA TYR A 279 -13.35 -3.25 14.13
C TYR A 279 -13.22 -2.87 12.65
N LEU A 280 -13.68 -3.74 11.74
CA LEU A 280 -13.69 -3.45 10.30
C LEU A 280 -14.75 -2.43 9.96
N LEU A 281 -15.94 -2.54 10.55
CA LEU A 281 -17.01 -1.54 10.42
C LEU A 281 -16.57 -0.18 10.97
N ASP A 282 -15.90 -0.16 12.12
CA ASP A 282 -15.31 1.04 12.72
C ASP A 282 -14.24 1.69 11.82
N ASP A 283 -13.53 0.85 11.05
CA ASP A 283 -12.53 1.26 10.05
C ASP A 283 -13.17 1.62 8.68
N GLY A 284 -14.49 1.74 8.62
CA GLY A 284 -15.22 2.13 7.42
C GLY A 284 -15.35 1.03 6.37
N LYS A 285 -15.25 -0.25 6.75
CA LYS A 285 -15.31 -1.38 5.82
C LYS A 285 -16.55 -2.23 6.07
N PRO A 286 -17.52 -2.25 5.14
CA PRO A 286 -18.63 -3.19 5.20
C PRO A 286 -18.11 -4.62 5.05
N VAL A 287 -18.79 -5.58 5.71
CA VAL A 287 -18.35 -6.96 5.74
C VAL A 287 -19.46 -7.87 5.21
N VAL A 288 -19.19 -8.65 4.19
CA VAL A 288 -20.08 -9.71 3.71
C VAL A 288 -20.04 -10.85 4.70
N ILE A 289 -21.20 -11.29 5.18
CA ILE A 289 -21.32 -12.40 6.15
C ILE A 289 -22.37 -13.42 5.70
N TRP A 290 -22.21 -14.66 6.17
CA TRP A 290 -23.20 -15.73 6.06
C TRP A 290 -23.96 -15.86 7.37
N GLY A 291 -25.25 -15.79 7.28
CA GLY A 291 -26.24 -16.00 8.33
C GLY A 291 -27.39 -16.87 7.81
N THR A 292 -28.55 -16.61 8.32
CA THR A 292 -29.80 -17.28 7.91
C THR A 292 -30.86 -16.25 7.57
N LEU A 293 -31.84 -16.63 6.76
CA LEU A 293 -33.02 -15.82 6.44
C LEU A 293 -33.64 -15.28 7.74
N SER A 294 -33.78 -13.95 7.82
CA SER A 294 -34.32 -13.21 8.98
C SER A 294 -33.66 -13.57 10.32
N MET A 295 -32.41 -14.02 10.32
CA MET A 295 -31.66 -14.50 11.48
C MET A 295 -32.38 -15.63 12.28
N GLY A 296 -33.21 -16.41 11.59
CA GLY A 296 -33.85 -17.61 12.18
C GLY A 296 -32.83 -18.74 12.47
N SER A 297 -33.25 -19.80 13.15
CA SER A 297 -32.36 -20.94 13.39
C SER A 297 -31.98 -21.64 12.09
N PRO A 298 -30.72 -22.12 11.94
CA PRO A 298 -30.31 -22.89 10.76
C PRO A 298 -31.20 -24.13 10.55
N ARG A 299 -31.61 -24.35 9.31
CA ARG A 299 -32.41 -25.50 8.88
C ARG A 299 -31.75 -26.21 7.74
N THR A 300 -31.70 -27.54 7.78
CA THR A 300 -31.14 -28.39 6.73
C THR A 300 -32.12 -29.44 6.29
N ASN A 301 -31.99 -29.92 5.04
CA ASN A 301 -32.76 -31.04 4.49
C ASN A 301 -31.83 -32.13 3.94
N GLY A 302 -30.75 -32.43 4.65
CA GLY A 302 -29.80 -33.47 4.28
C GLY A 302 -28.37 -32.94 4.17
N ARG A 303 -27.51 -33.65 3.48
CA ARG A 303 -26.11 -33.34 3.29
C ARG A 303 -25.67 -33.65 1.86
N TRP A 304 -24.67 -32.91 1.36
CA TRP A 304 -23.89 -33.29 0.18
C TRP A 304 -22.61 -34.01 0.60
N TYR A 305 -22.16 -34.89 -0.25
CA TYR A 305 -20.89 -35.59 -0.09
C TYR A 305 -20.06 -35.36 -1.36
N VAL A 306 -19.00 -34.57 -1.24
CA VAL A 306 -18.12 -34.20 -2.36
C VAL A 306 -16.68 -34.28 -1.91
N GLY A 307 -15.82 -34.93 -2.69
CA GLY A 307 -14.39 -35.05 -2.39
C GLY A 307 -14.08 -35.68 -1.02
N GLY A 308 -14.89 -36.65 -0.56
CA GLY A 308 -14.74 -37.28 0.75
C GLY A 308 -15.16 -36.42 1.95
N ARG A 309 -15.74 -35.21 1.71
CA ARG A 309 -16.24 -34.32 2.74
C ARG A 309 -17.76 -34.24 2.71
N SER A 310 -18.34 -33.95 3.88
CA SER A 310 -19.78 -33.83 4.06
C SER A 310 -20.15 -32.38 4.35
N TYR A 311 -21.10 -31.84 3.59
CA TYR A 311 -21.61 -30.47 3.68
C TYR A 311 -23.10 -30.47 4.03
N PRO A 312 -23.55 -29.69 5.04
CA PRO A 312 -24.98 -29.58 5.33
C PRO A 312 -25.72 -28.88 4.17
N ARG A 313 -26.92 -29.38 3.85
CA ARG A 313 -27.81 -28.76 2.85
C ARG A 313 -28.73 -27.76 3.54
N TYR A 314 -28.22 -26.55 3.77
CA TYR A 314 -29.04 -25.49 4.36
C TYR A 314 -30.15 -25.05 3.41
N ILE A 315 -31.38 -24.94 3.93
CA ILE A 315 -32.54 -24.44 3.18
C ILE A 315 -32.87 -22.98 3.50
N ASN A 316 -32.17 -22.39 4.46
CA ASN A 316 -32.34 -20.98 4.85
C ASN A 316 -31.00 -20.25 5.06
N LEU A 317 -29.90 -20.75 4.48
CA LEU A 317 -28.67 -19.98 4.42
C LEU A 317 -28.93 -18.66 3.68
N HIS A 318 -28.36 -17.58 4.18
CA HIS A 318 -28.48 -16.27 3.57
C HIS A 318 -27.20 -15.46 3.75
N CYS A 319 -26.77 -14.82 2.67
CA CYS A 319 -25.61 -13.94 2.66
C CYS A 319 -26.07 -12.49 2.61
N MET A 320 -25.42 -11.63 3.40
CA MET A 320 -25.77 -10.21 3.53
C MET A 320 -24.53 -9.37 3.89
N VAL A 321 -24.67 -8.05 3.92
CA VAL A 321 -23.56 -7.14 4.23
C VAL A 321 -23.81 -6.43 5.55
N LEU A 322 -22.92 -6.62 6.52
CA LEU A 322 -22.89 -5.77 7.73
C LEU A 322 -22.48 -4.36 7.35
N THR A 323 -23.29 -3.37 7.75
CA THR A 323 -23.09 -1.96 7.44
C THR A 323 -22.95 -1.08 8.68
N GLY A 324 -23.08 -1.67 9.86
CA GLY A 324 -22.93 -0.97 11.12
C GLY A 324 -23.50 -1.73 12.31
N TYR A 325 -23.44 -1.09 13.48
CA TYR A 325 -23.98 -1.64 14.73
C TYR A 325 -24.24 -0.52 15.75
N ASP A 326 -25.04 -0.85 16.75
CA ASP A 326 -25.25 -0.07 17.98
C ASP A 326 -25.24 -1.05 19.16
N LYS A 327 -24.14 -1.06 19.94
CA LYS A 327 -23.96 -1.97 21.06
C LYS A 327 -24.96 -1.71 22.19
N LYS A 328 -25.32 -0.44 22.43
CA LYS A 328 -26.26 -0.06 23.49
C LYS A 328 -27.68 -0.51 23.20
N LYS A 329 -28.06 -0.56 21.94
CA LYS A 329 -29.39 -1.01 21.49
C LYS A 329 -29.42 -2.49 21.12
N ASP A 330 -28.31 -3.21 21.22
CA ASP A 330 -28.16 -4.60 20.73
C ASP A 330 -28.55 -4.74 19.25
N LEU A 331 -28.13 -3.82 18.38
CA LEU A 331 -28.47 -3.80 16.96
C LEU A 331 -27.24 -3.96 16.06
N VAL A 332 -27.42 -4.67 14.93
CA VAL A 332 -26.60 -4.57 13.73
C VAL A 332 -27.43 -4.02 12.58
N TYR A 333 -26.81 -3.21 11.75
CA TYR A 333 -27.39 -2.70 10.50
C TYR A 333 -26.85 -3.52 9.34
N VAL A 334 -27.74 -3.90 8.44
CA VAL A 334 -27.47 -4.86 7.37
C VAL A 334 -28.06 -4.36 6.05
N ALA A 335 -27.29 -4.42 4.97
CA ALA A 335 -27.81 -4.38 3.61
C ALA A 335 -28.09 -5.83 3.20
N ASP A 336 -29.37 -6.18 3.19
CA ASP A 336 -29.87 -7.51 2.88
C ASP A 336 -30.35 -7.52 1.41
N PRO A 337 -29.78 -8.40 0.53
CA PRO A 337 -30.12 -8.41 -0.88
C PRO A 337 -31.54 -8.94 -1.18
N LEU A 338 -32.28 -9.46 -0.19
CA LEU A 338 -33.68 -9.87 -0.39
C LEU A 338 -34.69 -8.80 0.01
N VAL A 339 -34.42 -8.07 1.10
CA VAL A 339 -35.43 -7.22 1.74
C VAL A 339 -35.02 -5.75 1.90
N GLY A 340 -33.81 -5.41 1.55
CA GLY A 340 -33.32 -4.03 1.65
C GLY A 340 -32.48 -3.77 2.89
N ASN A 341 -32.41 -2.49 3.33
CA ASN A 341 -31.69 -2.13 4.54
C ASN A 341 -32.55 -2.46 5.78
N VAL A 342 -32.03 -3.35 6.63
CA VAL A 342 -32.72 -3.83 7.83
C VAL A 342 -31.78 -3.80 9.03
N SER A 343 -32.34 -4.04 10.22
CA SER A 343 -31.56 -4.27 11.43
C SER A 343 -31.99 -5.55 12.12
N TYR A 344 -31.03 -6.22 12.72
CA TYR A 344 -31.25 -7.42 13.54
C TYR A 344 -30.63 -7.22 14.92
N ARG A 345 -30.97 -8.09 15.88
CA ARG A 345 -30.25 -8.09 17.16
C ARG A 345 -28.80 -8.51 16.96
N LEU A 346 -27.87 -7.73 17.50
CA LEU A 346 -26.43 -8.02 17.43
C LEU A 346 -26.12 -9.36 18.11
N SER A 347 -26.72 -9.62 19.27
CA SER A 347 -26.60 -10.88 20.00
C SER A 347 -27.07 -12.10 19.19
N THR A 348 -28.21 -12.00 18.50
CA THR A 348 -28.74 -13.05 17.63
C THR A 348 -27.85 -13.24 16.40
N THR A 349 -27.45 -12.16 15.76
CA THR A 349 -26.58 -12.20 14.56
C THR A 349 -25.24 -12.88 14.87
N ARG A 350 -24.64 -12.58 16.02
CA ARG A 350 -23.41 -13.25 16.48
C ARG A 350 -23.57 -14.77 16.54
N VAL A 351 -24.69 -15.25 17.11
CA VAL A 351 -24.97 -16.69 17.20
C VAL A 351 -25.17 -17.30 15.81
N ARG A 352 -25.97 -16.67 14.94
CA ARG A 352 -26.23 -17.21 13.58
C ARG A 352 -25.00 -17.22 12.73
N TYR A 353 -24.20 -16.16 12.77
CA TYR A 353 -22.90 -16.11 12.09
C TYR A 353 -21.98 -17.28 12.51
N ALA A 354 -21.88 -17.55 13.82
CA ALA A 354 -21.07 -18.67 14.32
C ALA A 354 -21.64 -20.02 13.84
N GLN A 355 -22.95 -20.21 13.89
CA GLN A 355 -23.61 -21.44 13.43
C GLN A 355 -23.46 -21.68 11.91
N MET A 356 -23.26 -20.62 11.13
CA MET A 356 -23.03 -20.69 9.69
C MET A 356 -21.53 -20.77 9.33
N GLY A 357 -20.69 -21.21 10.28
CA GLY A 357 -19.25 -21.44 10.06
C GLY A 357 -18.40 -20.21 10.16
N SER A 358 -18.90 -19.12 10.74
CA SER A 358 -18.16 -17.85 10.90
C SER A 358 -17.56 -17.34 9.59
N GLN A 359 -18.32 -17.39 8.49
CA GLN A 359 -17.85 -17.02 7.17
C GLN A 359 -18.01 -15.52 6.93
N ALA A 360 -16.95 -14.87 6.50
CA ALA A 360 -16.95 -13.45 6.21
C ALA A 360 -15.94 -13.07 5.12
N VAL A 361 -16.28 -12.03 4.34
CA VAL A 361 -15.40 -11.46 3.30
C VAL A 361 -15.37 -9.93 3.44
N VAL A 362 -14.19 -9.34 3.30
CA VAL A 362 -13.98 -7.89 3.30
C VAL A 362 -13.15 -7.46 2.09
N ILE A 363 -13.46 -6.31 1.50
CA ILE A 363 -12.65 -5.64 0.47
C ILE A 363 -11.70 -4.65 1.17
N ARG A 364 -10.39 -4.72 0.86
CA ARG A 364 -9.37 -3.84 1.47
C ARG A 364 -8.09 -3.70 0.66
#